data_249262046409db38e27b431626097e4d
#
_entry.id   249262046409db38e27b431626097e4d
#
_cell.length_a   1.000
_cell.length_b   1.000
_cell.length_c   1.000
_cell.angle_alpha   90.00
_cell.angle_beta   90.00
_cell.angle_gamma   90.00
#
_symmetry.space_group_name_H-M   'P 1'
#
loop_
_entity.id
_entity.type
_entity.pdbx_description
1 polymer ?
#
loop_
_entity_poly.entity_id
_entity_poly.type
_entity_poly.pdbx_seq_one_letter_code
_entity_poly.pdbx_strand_id
1 'polypeptide(L)'
;VGEVLIRTWQTADKMKKQRGRLAEETGENDNVRVRRYIAKYTINPAIAQGVSHVIGDISVGKRADLCLWSPAFFGVKPEMVLMGGTIAVAQMGDPNASIPTPQPVYTRPMFGSYGASLTNSSVSFISAAGQANGLRDMLGLAKQTVAVSNTRNISKADMLMNDATPQIDVHPETYEV
;
A
#
# COMPACT_ATOMS: atom_id res chain seq x y z
N VAL A 1 1.14 -11.26 2.99
CA VAL A 1 1.41 -9.86 2.60
C VAL A 1 2.60 -9.31 3.36
N GLY A 2 2.67 -9.41 4.71
CA GLY A 2 3.77 -8.86 5.51
C GLY A 2 5.17 -9.35 5.10
N GLU A 3 5.32 -10.62 4.80
CA GLU A 3 6.59 -11.18 4.31
C GLU A 3 7.05 -10.51 2.99
N VAL A 4 6.14 -10.27 2.07
CA VAL A 4 6.46 -9.62 0.79
C VAL A 4 6.96 -8.19 1.01
N LEU A 5 6.36 -7.45 1.93
CA LEU A 5 6.80 -6.10 2.29
C LEU A 5 8.21 -6.12 2.89
N ILE A 6 8.47 -7.01 3.84
CA ILE A 6 9.80 -7.15 4.47
C ILE A 6 10.84 -7.51 3.40
N ARG A 7 10.56 -8.46 2.52
CA ARG A 7 11.45 -8.83 1.41
C ARG A 7 11.69 -7.70 0.43
N THR A 8 10.69 -6.85 0.19
CA THR A 8 10.84 -5.65 -0.63
C THR A 8 11.89 -4.71 -0.05
N TRP A 9 11.87 -4.49 1.26
CA TRP A 9 12.86 -3.64 1.94
C TRP A 9 14.24 -4.28 2.03
N GLN A 10 14.32 -5.59 2.24
CA GLN A 10 15.58 -6.33 2.15
C GLN A 10 16.21 -6.21 0.75
N THR A 11 15.38 -6.26 -0.29
CA THR A 11 15.83 -6.06 -1.67
C THR A 11 16.32 -4.62 -1.90
N ALA A 12 15.64 -3.63 -1.35
CA ALA A 12 16.05 -2.24 -1.44
C ALA A 12 17.44 -2.01 -0.81
N ASP A 13 17.68 -2.58 0.39
CA ASP A 13 18.97 -2.54 1.07
C ASP A 13 20.07 -3.26 0.26
N LYS A 14 19.77 -4.46 -0.21
CA LYS A 14 20.70 -5.24 -1.03
C LYS A 14 21.10 -4.51 -2.31
N MET A 15 20.13 -3.90 -3.00
CA MET A 15 20.40 -3.11 -4.20
C MET A 15 21.28 -1.89 -3.90
N LYS A 16 21.07 -1.21 -2.78
CA LYS A 16 21.95 -0.11 -2.36
C LYS A 16 23.38 -0.58 -2.11
N LYS A 17 23.55 -1.69 -1.41
CA LYS A 17 24.88 -2.29 -1.11
C LYS A 17 25.61 -2.73 -2.38
N GLN A 18 24.91 -3.28 -3.34
CA GLN A 18 25.51 -3.83 -4.58
C GLN A 18 25.74 -2.78 -5.66
N ARG A 19 24.85 -1.78 -5.79
CA ARG A 19 24.83 -0.83 -6.90
C ARG A 19 25.05 0.62 -6.48
N GLY A 20 25.15 0.87 -5.16
CA GLY A 20 25.32 2.21 -4.63
C GLY A 20 24.03 3.04 -4.66
N ARG A 21 24.20 4.35 -4.70
CA ARG A 21 23.09 5.32 -4.71
C ARG A 21 22.44 5.37 -6.07
N LEU A 22 21.17 5.78 -6.07
CA LEU A 22 20.47 6.10 -7.32
C LEU A 22 20.98 7.44 -7.86
N ALA A 23 21.05 7.58 -9.18
CA ALA A 23 21.53 8.80 -9.83
C ALA A 23 20.69 10.04 -9.48
N GLU A 24 19.41 9.83 -9.21
CA GLU A 24 18.44 10.89 -8.88
C GLU A 24 18.48 11.30 -7.39
N GLU A 25 19.23 10.58 -6.55
CA GLU A 25 19.35 10.91 -5.13
C GLU A 25 20.32 12.09 -4.91
N THR A 26 19.80 13.12 -4.27
CA THR A 26 20.59 14.28 -3.81
C THR A 26 20.71 14.25 -2.29
N GLY A 27 21.85 14.63 -1.74
CA GLY A 27 22.09 14.59 -0.29
C GLY A 27 22.42 13.19 0.23
N GLU A 28 22.29 12.95 1.53
CA GLU A 28 22.71 11.70 2.19
C GLU A 28 21.55 10.76 2.56
N ASN A 29 20.33 11.08 2.12
CA ASN A 29 19.16 10.26 2.40
C ASN A 29 18.82 9.31 1.25
N ASP A 30 17.95 8.33 1.51
CA ASP A 30 17.46 7.35 0.54
C ASP A 30 16.02 7.63 0.09
N ASN A 31 15.54 8.86 0.16
CA ASN A 31 14.15 9.20 -0.07
C ASN A 31 13.63 8.80 -1.47
N VAL A 32 14.47 8.90 -2.51
CA VAL A 32 14.07 8.47 -3.86
C VAL A 32 13.90 6.96 -3.91
N ARG A 33 14.84 6.22 -3.32
CA ARG A 33 14.76 4.76 -3.21
C ARG A 33 13.53 4.34 -2.41
N VAL A 34 13.30 4.96 -1.26
CA VAL A 34 12.12 4.68 -0.42
C VAL A 34 10.82 4.88 -1.21
N ARG A 35 10.66 6.02 -1.89
CA ARG A 35 9.47 6.30 -2.71
C ARG A 35 9.30 5.29 -3.84
N ARG A 36 10.38 4.93 -4.54
CA ARG A 36 10.36 3.92 -5.61
C ARG A 36 9.89 2.55 -5.11
N TYR A 37 10.36 2.12 -3.94
CA TYR A 37 9.97 0.82 -3.38
C TYR A 37 8.58 0.83 -2.75
N ILE A 38 8.15 1.92 -2.11
CA ILE A 38 6.76 2.08 -1.65
C ILE A 38 5.80 2.03 -2.83
N ALA A 39 6.09 2.73 -3.93
CA ALA A 39 5.24 2.75 -5.11
C ALA A 39 4.93 1.35 -5.66
N LYS A 40 5.84 0.38 -5.49
CA LYS A 40 5.67 -1.00 -5.95
C LYS A 40 4.49 -1.73 -5.30
N TYR A 41 4.11 -1.39 -4.08
CA TYR A 41 3.03 -2.06 -3.36
C TYR A 41 1.89 -1.12 -2.92
N THR A 42 1.91 0.13 -3.38
CA THR A 42 0.87 1.13 -3.12
C THR A 42 0.25 1.63 -4.42
N ILE A 43 0.79 2.72 -4.99
CA ILE A 43 0.18 3.38 -6.15
C ILE A 43 0.25 2.53 -7.43
N ASN A 44 1.34 1.80 -7.68
CA ASN A 44 1.47 1.04 -8.91
C ASN A 44 0.45 -0.12 -9.02
N PRO A 45 0.22 -0.95 -7.97
CA PRO A 45 -0.90 -1.87 -7.97
C PRO A 45 -2.26 -1.20 -8.13
N ALA A 46 -2.46 -0.03 -7.52
CA ALA A 46 -3.73 0.70 -7.65
C ALA A 46 -3.96 1.20 -9.09
N ILE A 47 -2.91 1.63 -9.79
CA ILE A 47 -2.95 1.96 -11.21
C ILE A 47 -3.28 0.71 -12.02
N ALA A 48 -2.54 -0.38 -11.83
CA ALA A 48 -2.72 -1.63 -12.57
C ALA A 48 -4.12 -2.24 -12.37
N GLN A 49 -4.72 -2.07 -11.20
CA GLN A 49 -6.07 -2.53 -10.90
C GLN A 49 -7.17 -1.52 -11.24
N GLY A 50 -6.81 -0.34 -11.77
CA GLY A 50 -7.78 0.68 -12.18
C GLY A 50 -8.52 1.35 -11.04
N VAL A 51 -7.92 1.46 -9.87
CA VAL A 51 -8.52 2.01 -8.64
C VAL A 51 -7.69 3.15 -8.02
N SER A 52 -6.68 3.62 -8.74
CA SER A 52 -5.77 4.68 -8.28
C SER A 52 -6.45 6.03 -8.03
N HIS A 53 -7.65 6.24 -8.54
CA HIS A 53 -8.46 7.41 -8.25
C HIS A 53 -9.05 7.42 -6.83
N VAL A 54 -9.02 6.29 -6.12
CA VAL A 54 -9.58 6.14 -4.76
C VAL A 54 -8.52 5.78 -3.72
N ILE A 55 -7.52 4.98 -4.10
CA ILE A 55 -6.49 4.45 -3.21
C ILE A 55 -5.10 4.53 -3.85
N GLY A 56 -4.06 4.21 -3.08
CA GLY A 56 -2.71 3.98 -3.57
C GLY A 56 -1.70 5.06 -3.21
N ASP A 57 -2.13 6.27 -2.89
CA ASP A 57 -1.27 7.35 -2.39
C ASP A 57 -1.99 8.23 -1.36
N ILE A 58 -1.24 9.15 -0.75
CA ILE A 58 -1.74 10.13 0.22
C ILE A 58 -2.09 11.42 -0.53
N SER A 59 -3.26 11.42 -1.17
CA SER A 59 -3.80 12.59 -1.87
C SER A 59 -5.15 12.97 -1.29
N VAL A 60 -5.46 14.26 -1.31
CA VAL A 60 -6.77 14.76 -0.87
C VAL A 60 -7.87 14.15 -1.73
N GLY A 61 -8.92 13.65 -1.09
CA GLY A 61 -10.05 12.98 -1.74
C GLY A 61 -9.93 11.46 -1.87
N LYS A 62 -8.75 10.88 -1.60
CA LYS A 62 -8.59 9.42 -1.53
C LYS A 62 -8.88 8.88 -0.13
N ARG A 63 -9.09 7.57 -0.07
CA ARG A 63 -9.33 6.88 1.20
C ARG A 63 -8.15 7.06 2.15
N ALA A 64 -8.46 7.25 3.42
CA ALA A 64 -7.47 7.29 4.49
C ALA A 64 -7.05 5.87 4.92
N ASP A 65 -6.38 5.14 4.02
CA ASP A 65 -5.72 3.86 4.29
C ASP A 65 -4.24 4.16 4.54
N LEU A 66 -3.85 4.28 5.80
CA LEU A 66 -2.57 4.86 6.21
C LEU A 66 -1.82 3.93 7.15
N CYS A 67 -0.49 3.90 7.03
CA CYS A 67 0.40 3.28 8.00
C CYS A 67 1.32 4.33 8.62
N LEU A 68 1.33 4.40 9.95
CA LEU A 68 2.25 5.23 10.71
C LEU A 68 3.42 4.36 11.17
N TRP A 69 4.63 4.85 10.95
CA TRP A 69 5.86 4.14 11.26
C TRP A 69 6.77 4.96 12.16
N SER A 70 7.36 4.32 13.15
CA SER A 70 8.62 4.81 13.69
C SER A 70 9.71 4.61 12.64
N PRO A 71 10.59 5.61 12.38
CA PRO A 71 11.65 5.47 11.37
C PRO A 71 12.52 4.24 11.56
N ALA A 72 12.82 3.86 12.80
CA ALA A 72 13.62 2.69 13.13
C ALA A 72 12.97 1.35 12.72
N PHE A 73 11.65 1.30 12.59
CA PHE A 73 10.88 0.10 12.25
C PHE A 73 10.15 0.23 10.92
N PHE A 74 10.56 1.19 10.10
CA PHE A 74 9.92 1.44 8.81
C PHE A 74 9.90 0.19 7.91
N GLY A 75 8.72 -0.09 7.35
CA GLY A 75 8.50 -1.25 6.48
C GLY A 75 8.38 -2.60 7.20
N VAL A 76 8.58 -2.66 8.51
CA VAL A 76 8.57 -3.91 9.29
C VAL A 76 7.45 -3.93 10.31
N LYS A 77 7.37 -2.92 11.17
CA LYS A 77 6.40 -2.88 12.27
C LYS A 77 5.75 -1.50 12.35
N PRO A 78 4.51 -1.33 11.85
CA PRO A 78 3.80 -0.06 12.00
C PRO A 78 3.39 0.17 13.45
N GLU A 79 3.39 1.42 13.87
CA GLU A 79 2.82 1.83 15.16
C GLU A 79 1.29 1.85 15.10
N MET A 80 0.75 2.26 13.94
CA MET A 80 -0.69 2.35 13.72
C MET A 80 -1.02 2.08 12.26
N VAL A 81 -2.14 1.42 12.03
CA VAL A 81 -2.75 1.23 10.70
C VAL A 81 -4.16 1.77 10.73
N LEU A 82 -4.45 2.69 9.81
CA LEU A 82 -5.81 3.18 9.57
C LEU A 82 -6.35 2.55 8.28
N MET A 83 -7.63 2.22 8.31
CA MET A 83 -8.37 1.72 7.15
C MET A 83 -9.67 2.52 7.02
N GLY A 84 -9.79 3.29 5.94
CA GLY A 84 -10.91 4.20 5.74
C GLY A 84 -11.07 5.24 6.86
N GLY A 85 -9.96 5.68 7.46
CA GLY A 85 -9.92 6.62 8.57
C GLY A 85 -10.20 6.01 9.95
N THR A 86 -10.45 4.71 10.04
CA THR A 86 -10.67 3.99 11.32
C THR A 86 -9.39 3.27 11.72
N ILE A 87 -9.02 3.33 12.99
CA ILE A 87 -7.85 2.60 13.52
C ILE A 87 -8.13 1.10 13.45
N ALA A 88 -7.40 0.39 12.58
CA ALA A 88 -7.51 -1.05 12.42
C ALA A 88 -6.54 -1.83 13.30
N VAL A 89 -5.32 -1.31 13.48
CA VAL A 89 -4.27 -1.89 14.34
C VAL A 89 -3.51 -0.76 14.98
N ALA A 90 -3.22 -0.86 16.28
CA ALA A 90 -2.35 0.08 16.99
C ALA A 90 -1.58 -0.63 18.10
N GLN A 91 -0.47 -0.02 18.51
CA GLN A 91 0.20 -0.40 19.75
C GLN A 91 -0.66 0.05 20.93
N MET A 92 -0.90 -0.87 21.84
CA MET A 92 -1.63 -0.53 23.06
C MET A 92 -1.11 -1.39 24.22
N GLY A 93 -1.01 -0.77 25.41
CA GLY A 93 -0.68 -1.48 26.61
C GLY A 93 -1.86 -2.26 27.21
N ASP A 94 -1.73 -2.66 28.45
CA ASP A 94 -2.82 -3.29 29.19
C ASP A 94 -3.95 -2.27 29.41
N PRO A 95 -5.16 -2.51 28.91
CA PRO A 95 -6.27 -1.58 29.06
C PRO A 95 -6.72 -1.39 30.53
N ASN A 96 -6.34 -2.30 31.42
CA ASN A 96 -6.63 -2.20 32.86
C ASN A 96 -5.49 -1.53 33.66
N ALA A 97 -4.38 -1.16 33.02
CA ALA A 97 -3.29 -0.50 33.71
C ALA A 97 -3.70 0.91 34.16
N SER A 98 -3.36 1.24 35.39
CA SER A 98 -3.65 2.54 36.01
C SER A 98 -2.57 3.59 35.77
N ILE A 99 -1.52 3.26 34.98
CA ILE A 99 -0.40 4.15 34.68
C ILE A 99 -0.53 4.73 33.27
N PRO A 100 -0.04 5.97 33.01
CA PRO A 100 -0.14 6.61 31.69
C PRO A 100 0.57 5.85 30.56
N THR A 101 1.62 5.11 30.87
CA THR A 101 2.38 4.26 29.93
C THR A 101 2.28 2.80 30.35
N PRO A 102 1.17 2.12 30.05
CA PRO A 102 0.98 0.74 30.46
C PRO A 102 1.99 -0.21 29.80
N GLN A 103 2.46 -1.16 30.57
CA GLN A 103 3.42 -2.18 30.18
C GLN A 103 2.85 -3.59 30.45
N PRO A 104 3.09 -4.57 29.59
CA PRO A 104 3.77 -4.51 28.29
C PRO A 104 2.91 -3.87 27.21
N VAL A 105 3.57 -3.32 26.17
CA VAL A 105 2.90 -2.76 24.98
C VAL A 105 2.76 -3.83 23.91
N TYR A 106 1.55 -3.98 23.39
CA TYR A 106 1.22 -4.93 22.33
C TYR A 106 0.66 -4.23 21.11
N THR A 107 0.94 -4.76 19.92
CA THR A 107 0.19 -4.41 18.72
C THR A 107 -1.11 -5.20 18.72
N ARG A 108 -2.24 -4.53 18.72
CA ARG A 108 -3.57 -5.15 18.82
C ARG A 108 -4.48 -4.68 17.69
N PRO A 109 -5.33 -5.57 17.16
CA PRO A 109 -6.44 -5.15 16.32
C PRO A 109 -7.37 -4.22 17.10
N MET A 110 -7.80 -3.15 16.45
CA MET A 110 -8.76 -2.21 17.02
C MET A 110 -10.10 -2.42 16.32
N PHE A 111 -11.15 -2.60 17.09
CA PHE A 111 -12.47 -2.89 16.54
C PHE A 111 -13.43 -1.76 16.82
N GLY A 112 -13.93 -1.15 15.75
CA GLY A 112 -15.22 -0.53 15.82
C GLY A 112 -16.27 -1.58 15.47
N SER A 113 -17.09 -1.97 16.41
CA SER A 113 -18.17 -2.94 16.19
C SER A 113 -19.53 -2.28 15.89
N TYR A 114 -19.57 -0.96 15.79
CA TYR A 114 -20.77 -0.16 15.57
C TYR A 114 -20.54 0.90 14.51
N GLY A 115 -21.62 1.43 13.97
CA GLY A 115 -21.61 2.42 12.90
C GLY A 115 -20.99 1.88 11.62
N ALA A 116 -20.27 2.74 10.91
CA ALA A 116 -19.67 2.41 9.61
C ALA A 116 -18.28 1.78 9.69
N SER A 117 -17.72 1.53 10.87
CA SER A 117 -16.32 1.09 11.01
C SER A 117 -16.03 -0.25 10.32
N LEU A 118 -16.93 -1.22 10.40
CA LEU A 118 -16.78 -2.50 9.69
C LEU A 118 -16.88 -2.35 8.17
N THR A 119 -17.83 -1.56 7.70
CA THR A 119 -18.06 -1.36 6.27
C THR A 119 -17.03 -0.46 5.63
N ASN A 120 -16.37 0.41 6.41
CA ASN A 120 -15.28 1.27 5.96
C ASN A 120 -13.92 0.57 5.92
N SER A 121 -13.79 -0.65 6.43
CA SER A 121 -12.50 -1.37 6.46
C SER A 121 -11.94 -1.68 5.06
N SER A 122 -12.81 -1.78 4.06
CA SER A 122 -12.41 -2.01 2.65
C SER A 122 -13.48 -1.50 1.68
N VAL A 123 -13.17 -1.57 0.39
CA VAL A 123 -14.11 -1.27 -0.70
C VAL A 123 -14.32 -2.51 -1.56
N SER A 124 -15.46 -2.58 -2.24
CA SER A 124 -15.75 -3.61 -3.24
C SER A 124 -15.51 -3.02 -4.64
N PHE A 125 -14.65 -3.65 -5.42
CA PHE A 125 -14.39 -3.23 -6.80
C PHE A 125 -15.43 -3.84 -7.73
N ILE A 126 -16.03 -3.01 -8.56
CA ILE A 126 -17.03 -3.43 -9.54
C ILE A 126 -16.74 -2.80 -10.91
N SER A 127 -17.38 -3.29 -11.97
CA SER A 127 -17.29 -2.65 -13.27
C SER A 127 -18.07 -1.33 -13.30
N ALA A 128 -17.71 -0.44 -14.23
CA ALA A 128 -18.47 0.79 -14.45
C ALA A 128 -19.94 0.51 -14.82
N ALA A 129 -20.18 -0.54 -15.62
CA ALA A 129 -21.53 -0.99 -15.94
C ALA A 129 -22.30 -1.48 -14.71
N GLY A 130 -21.63 -2.23 -13.81
CA GLY A 130 -22.24 -2.66 -12.55
C GLY A 130 -22.60 -1.48 -11.65
N GLN A 131 -21.70 -0.48 -11.58
CA GLN A 131 -21.98 0.75 -10.84
C GLN A 131 -23.20 1.48 -11.40
N ALA A 132 -23.27 1.65 -12.73
CA ALA A 132 -24.35 2.35 -13.41
C ALA A 132 -25.71 1.63 -13.24
N ASN A 133 -25.70 0.30 -13.15
CA ASN A 133 -26.90 -0.52 -13.00
C ASN A 133 -27.27 -0.82 -11.54
N GLY A 134 -26.69 -0.14 -10.56
CA GLY A 134 -27.07 -0.30 -9.16
C GLY A 134 -26.70 -1.65 -8.53
N LEU A 135 -25.62 -2.29 -9.00
CA LEU A 135 -25.19 -3.62 -8.53
C LEU A 135 -25.00 -3.67 -7.01
N ARG A 136 -24.59 -2.58 -6.39
CA ARG A 136 -24.43 -2.47 -4.95
C ARG A 136 -25.73 -2.83 -4.21
N ASP A 137 -26.82 -2.20 -4.63
CA ASP A 137 -28.13 -2.38 -3.97
C ASP A 137 -28.73 -3.73 -4.34
N MET A 138 -28.57 -4.19 -5.58
CA MET A 138 -29.01 -5.50 -6.03
C MET A 138 -28.38 -6.65 -5.23
N LEU A 139 -27.12 -6.50 -4.83
CA LEU A 139 -26.39 -7.51 -4.05
C LEU A 139 -26.40 -7.25 -2.54
N GLY A 140 -27.05 -6.17 -2.07
CA GLY A 140 -27.09 -5.79 -0.67
C GLY A 140 -25.70 -5.51 -0.07
N LEU A 141 -24.78 -4.94 -0.87
CA LEU A 141 -23.41 -4.68 -0.42
C LEU A 141 -23.36 -3.50 0.55
N ALA A 142 -23.01 -3.77 1.79
CA ALA A 142 -22.87 -2.73 2.82
C ALA A 142 -21.61 -1.87 2.60
N LYS A 143 -20.53 -2.44 2.04
CA LYS A 143 -19.30 -1.72 1.74
C LYS A 143 -19.47 -0.75 0.59
N GLN A 144 -18.65 0.31 0.59
CA GLN A 144 -18.54 1.22 -0.54
C GLN A 144 -18.10 0.44 -1.80
N THR A 145 -18.72 0.72 -2.92
CA THR A 145 -18.31 0.20 -4.22
C THR A 145 -17.50 1.22 -4.99
N VAL A 146 -16.50 0.74 -5.71
CA VAL A 146 -15.61 1.57 -6.54
C VAL A 146 -15.58 0.99 -7.95
N ALA A 147 -15.91 1.79 -8.94
CA ALA A 147 -15.82 1.38 -10.33
C ALA A 147 -14.36 1.34 -10.79
N VAL A 148 -13.96 0.19 -11.32
CA VAL A 148 -12.64 0.01 -11.93
C VAL A 148 -12.56 0.78 -13.24
N SER A 149 -11.45 1.48 -13.49
CA SER A 149 -11.24 2.28 -14.70
C SER A 149 -9.83 2.11 -15.26
N ASN A 150 -9.68 2.36 -16.57
CA ASN A 150 -8.37 2.42 -17.27
C ASN A 150 -7.49 1.18 -17.19
N THR A 151 -8.04 -0.04 -17.06
CA THR A 151 -7.25 -1.26 -16.91
C THR A 151 -6.72 -1.85 -18.21
N ARG A 152 -7.29 -1.48 -19.37
CA ARG A 152 -6.97 -2.13 -20.65
C ARG A 152 -5.75 -1.57 -21.36
N ASN A 153 -5.41 -0.31 -21.12
CA ASN A 153 -4.33 0.40 -21.81
C ASN A 153 -3.14 0.69 -20.89
N ILE A 154 -3.04 0.00 -19.77
CA ILE A 154 -1.96 0.16 -18.79
C ILE A 154 -0.77 -0.70 -19.19
N SER A 155 0.39 -0.09 -19.17
CA SER A 155 1.67 -0.71 -19.45
C SER A 155 2.68 -0.45 -18.33
N LYS A 156 3.87 -0.98 -18.51
CA LYS A 156 5.00 -0.70 -17.60
C LYS A 156 5.35 0.79 -17.56
N ALA A 157 5.18 1.51 -18.67
CA ALA A 157 5.45 2.95 -18.77
C ALA A 157 4.56 3.83 -17.87
N ASP A 158 3.39 3.31 -17.46
CA ASP A 158 2.45 4.03 -16.59
C ASP A 158 2.79 3.90 -15.11
N MET A 159 3.79 3.08 -14.76
CA MET A 159 4.15 2.79 -13.36
C MET A 159 5.02 3.89 -12.77
N LEU A 160 4.55 4.56 -11.74
CA LEU A 160 5.26 5.65 -11.07
C LEU A 160 6.61 5.19 -10.51
N MET A 161 7.68 5.86 -10.89
CA MET A 161 9.07 5.58 -10.49
C MET A 161 9.56 4.15 -10.82
N ASN A 162 8.81 3.39 -11.61
CA ASN A 162 9.08 2.01 -12.01
C ASN A 162 8.73 1.78 -13.50
N ASP A 163 8.86 2.78 -14.29
CA ASP A 163 8.47 2.88 -15.70
C ASP A 163 9.56 2.40 -16.69
N ALA A 164 10.76 2.11 -16.22
CA ALA A 164 11.86 1.65 -17.07
C ALA A 164 11.49 0.39 -17.86
N THR A 165 11.68 0.47 -19.17
CA THR A 165 11.44 -0.62 -20.14
C THR A 165 12.72 -0.91 -20.92
N PRO A 166 13.76 -1.49 -20.27
CA PRO A 166 15.00 -1.81 -20.95
C PRO A 166 14.74 -2.85 -22.05
N GLN A 167 15.43 -2.70 -23.18
CA GLN A 167 15.53 -3.78 -24.17
C GLN A 167 16.55 -4.77 -23.66
N ILE A 168 16.13 -6.01 -23.53
CA ILE A 168 16.96 -7.10 -23.04
C ILE A 168 16.84 -8.23 -24.06
N ASP A 169 17.94 -8.50 -24.75
CA ASP A 169 18.05 -9.63 -25.66
C ASP A 169 18.66 -10.82 -24.89
N VAL A 170 17.97 -11.94 -24.90
CA VAL A 170 18.42 -13.17 -24.25
C VAL A 170 18.66 -14.22 -25.32
N HIS A 171 19.86 -14.78 -25.36
CA HIS A 171 20.16 -15.86 -26.29
C HIS A 171 19.29 -17.09 -25.95
N PRO A 172 18.55 -17.67 -26.92
CA PRO A 172 17.53 -18.69 -26.62
C PRO A 172 18.11 -20.03 -26.13
N GLU A 173 19.37 -20.30 -26.37
CA GLU A 173 20.02 -21.55 -25.96
C GLU A 173 20.97 -21.38 -24.76
N THR A 174 21.77 -20.31 -24.76
CA THR A 174 22.77 -20.07 -23.71
C THR A 174 22.27 -19.22 -22.56
N TYR A 175 21.14 -18.53 -22.74
CA TYR A 175 20.55 -17.57 -21.80
C TYR A 175 21.50 -16.39 -21.44
N GLU A 176 22.50 -16.14 -22.27
CA GLU A 176 23.33 -14.93 -22.16
C GLU A 176 22.49 -13.68 -22.46
N VAL A 177 22.75 -12.58 -21.69
CA VAL A 177 22.01 -11.31 -21.73
C VAL A 177 22.91 -10.20 -22.23
#